data_d7e527bd4d986f924e2ff656e51aadaf
#
_entry.id   d7e527bd4d986f924e2ff656e51aadaf
#
_cell.length_a   1.000
_cell.length_b   1.000
_cell.length_c   1.000
_cell.angle_alpha   90.00
_cell.angle_beta   90.00
_cell.angle_gamma   90.00
#
_symmetry.space_group_name_H-M   'P 1'
#
loop_
_entity.id
_entity.type
_entity.pdbx_description
1 polymer ?
#
loop_
_entity_poly.entity_id
_entity_poly.type
_entity_poly.pdbx_seq_one_letter_code
_entity_poly.pdbx_strand_id
1 'polypeptide(L)'
;MRLSIALVAALALSPIAAAVAQIAAPATADAGDPAARAFVEKLANDAFGVLRDKSLSKTEGRDRFRAMLQQNVALDDIGNRLIRRHRATITPAQYAAYQAALPEFVLNAYSDRLYDYSDATLKTLRTTGRGGMTDVATRVTRPGNQPVDAVWQVKKSPANKFLVNNLTVSGINLSLTQEADFNAYIQKNGFDALVTFLKTANGKSATARAKA
;
A
#
# COMPACT_ATOMS: atom_id res chain seq x y z
N MET A 1 43.87 14.21 -75.24
CA MET A 1 45.24 14.40 -74.78
C MET A 1 45.31 14.11 -73.30
N ARG A 2 46.15 13.16 -72.97
CA ARG A 2 46.25 12.54 -71.63
C ARG A 2 46.96 13.47 -70.66
N LEU A 3 46.56 13.52 -69.40
CA LEU A 3 47.48 13.69 -68.28
C LEU A 3 46.94 13.05 -67.00
N SER A 4 47.58 12.02 -66.57
CA SER A 4 47.40 11.36 -65.31
C SER A 4 48.13 12.14 -64.21
N ILE A 5 47.52 12.41 -63.08
CA ILE A 5 48.26 12.80 -61.87
C ILE A 5 47.77 11.89 -60.75
N ALA A 6 48.72 11.09 -60.29
CA ALA A 6 48.57 10.24 -59.13
C ALA A 6 48.62 11.12 -57.84
N LEU A 7 47.65 11.03 -56.98
CA LEU A 7 47.70 11.62 -55.65
C LEU A 7 47.77 10.48 -54.61
N VAL A 8 48.86 10.41 -53.95
CA VAL A 8 49.12 9.50 -52.81
C VAL A 8 48.38 10.05 -51.61
N ALA A 9 47.35 9.35 -51.16
CA ALA A 9 46.66 9.68 -49.92
C ALA A 9 47.29 8.85 -48.79
N ALA A 10 47.98 9.51 -47.89
CA ALA A 10 48.43 8.92 -46.62
C ALA A 10 47.23 8.64 -45.71
N LEU A 11 46.98 7.36 -45.40
CA LEU A 11 46.05 6.96 -44.38
C LEU A 11 46.67 7.27 -42.99
N ALA A 12 46.16 8.27 -42.31
CA ALA A 12 46.37 8.46 -40.89
C ALA A 12 45.44 7.50 -40.13
N LEU A 13 46.00 6.47 -39.53
CA LEU A 13 45.30 5.63 -38.54
C LEU A 13 45.11 6.45 -37.25
N SER A 14 43.90 6.94 -37.03
CA SER A 14 43.50 7.45 -35.72
C SER A 14 43.12 6.27 -34.84
N PRO A 15 43.62 6.13 -33.60
CA PRO A 15 43.13 5.12 -32.68
C PRO A 15 41.72 5.50 -32.22
N ILE A 16 40.73 4.68 -32.56
CA ILE A 16 39.42 4.75 -32.02
C ILE A 16 39.54 4.32 -30.55
N ALA A 17 39.53 5.29 -29.62
CA ALA A 17 39.34 5.02 -28.20
C ALA A 17 37.97 4.43 -28.04
N ALA A 18 37.87 3.12 -27.82
CA ALA A 18 36.62 2.48 -27.40
C ALA A 18 36.20 3.06 -26.03
N ALA A 19 35.26 3.98 -26.06
CA ALA A 19 34.56 4.38 -24.84
C ALA A 19 33.83 3.14 -24.33
N VAL A 20 34.38 2.46 -23.34
CA VAL A 20 33.72 1.42 -22.59
C VAL A 20 32.61 2.16 -21.82
N ALA A 21 31.39 2.12 -22.35
CA ALA A 21 30.21 2.57 -21.59
C ALA A 21 30.16 1.72 -20.32
N GLN A 22 30.54 2.34 -19.22
CA GLN A 22 30.38 1.76 -17.90
C GLN A 22 28.88 1.59 -17.67
N ILE A 23 28.37 0.37 -17.91
CA ILE A 23 27.01 -0.01 -17.52
C ILE A 23 27.01 0.15 -16.02
N ALA A 24 26.38 1.23 -15.54
CA ALA A 24 26.16 1.43 -14.11
C ALA A 24 25.48 0.16 -13.61
N ALA A 25 26.14 -0.56 -12.70
CA ALA A 25 25.54 -1.70 -12.03
C ALA A 25 24.17 -1.24 -11.49
N PRO A 26 23.11 -2.04 -11.62
CA PRO A 26 21.83 -1.70 -11.06
C PRO A 26 22.05 -1.38 -9.58
N ALA A 27 21.66 -0.19 -9.15
CA ALA A 27 21.75 0.20 -7.75
C ALA A 27 21.23 -0.97 -6.92
N THR A 28 22.08 -1.54 -6.07
CA THR A 28 21.70 -2.64 -5.19
C THR A 28 20.50 -2.17 -4.42
N ALA A 29 19.33 -2.76 -4.71
CA ALA A 29 18.11 -2.44 -3.99
C ALA A 29 18.42 -2.62 -2.51
N ASP A 30 18.25 -1.56 -1.71
CA ASP A 30 18.43 -1.61 -0.27
C ASP A 30 17.65 -2.81 0.26
N ALA A 31 18.30 -3.66 1.02
CA ALA A 31 17.72 -4.92 1.51
C ALA A 31 16.47 -4.72 2.39
N GLY A 32 16.14 -3.46 2.71
CA GLY A 32 15.05 -3.10 3.59
C GLY A 32 15.32 -3.48 5.06
N ASP A 33 14.48 -2.99 5.95
CA ASP A 33 14.62 -3.25 7.38
C ASP A 33 14.09 -4.66 7.75
N PRO A 34 14.92 -5.59 8.27
CA PRO A 34 14.47 -6.91 8.68
C PRO A 34 13.39 -6.87 9.77
N ALA A 35 13.39 -5.83 10.61
CA ALA A 35 12.38 -5.67 11.64
C ALA A 35 11.00 -5.29 11.05
N ALA A 36 10.95 -4.62 9.88
CA ALA A 36 9.71 -4.40 9.15
C ALA A 36 9.12 -5.71 8.61
N ARG A 37 9.98 -6.64 8.17
CA ARG A 37 9.56 -8.00 7.80
C ARG A 37 8.92 -8.73 8.98
N ALA A 38 9.62 -8.76 10.12
CA ALA A 38 9.12 -9.42 11.32
C ALA A 38 7.79 -8.79 11.81
N PHE A 39 7.67 -7.46 11.69
CA PHE A 39 6.42 -6.75 12.00
C PHE A 39 5.25 -7.22 11.11
N VAL A 40 5.44 -7.32 9.79
CA VAL A 40 4.38 -7.79 8.87
C VAL A 40 4.01 -9.24 9.15
N GLU A 41 5.00 -10.12 9.36
CA GLU A 41 4.77 -11.53 9.68
C GLU A 41 3.97 -11.68 10.98
N LYS A 42 4.36 -10.94 12.02
CA LYS A 42 3.63 -10.94 13.31
C LYS A 42 2.21 -10.41 13.15
N LEU A 43 2.04 -9.26 12.47
CA LEU A 43 0.73 -8.65 12.25
C LEU A 43 -0.23 -9.60 11.51
N ALA A 44 0.25 -10.28 10.47
CA ALA A 44 -0.54 -11.25 9.72
C ALA A 44 -0.89 -12.48 10.58
N ASN A 45 0.07 -13.01 11.34
CA ASN A 45 -0.16 -14.16 12.23
C ASN A 45 -1.16 -13.82 13.33
N ASP A 46 -1.06 -12.65 13.94
CA ASP A 46 -2.01 -12.17 14.96
C ASP A 46 -3.42 -12.03 14.34
N ALA A 47 -3.53 -11.46 13.12
CA ALA A 47 -4.79 -11.34 12.40
C ALA A 47 -5.43 -12.70 12.12
N PHE A 48 -4.67 -13.64 11.57
CA PHE A 48 -5.16 -15.01 11.33
C PHE A 48 -5.49 -15.74 12.64
N GLY A 49 -4.75 -15.48 13.72
CA GLY A 49 -5.03 -16.01 15.05
C GLY A 49 -6.42 -15.60 15.54
N VAL A 50 -6.75 -14.30 15.44
CA VAL A 50 -8.09 -13.78 15.79
C VAL A 50 -9.17 -14.43 14.95
N LEU A 51 -8.95 -14.58 13.64
CA LEU A 51 -9.94 -15.17 12.72
C LEU A 51 -10.18 -16.68 12.96
N ARG A 52 -9.19 -17.40 13.51
CA ARG A 52 -9.26 -18.85 13.83
C ARG A 52 -9.80 -19.12 15.21
N ASP A 53 -9.83 -18.14 16.09
CA ASP A 53 -10.25 -18.32 17.48
C ASP A 53 -11.76 -18.58 17.57
N LYS A 54 -12.11 -19.85 17.70
CA LYS A 54 -13.51 -20.29 17.80
C LYS A 54 -14.16 -19.94 19.15
N SER A 55 -13.38 -19.50 20.13
CA SER A 55 -13.91 -19.04 21.43
C SER A 55 -14.49 -17.62 21.35
N LEU A 56 -14.13 -16.86 20.31
CA LEU A 56 -14.63 -15.51 20.07
C LEU A 56 -15.95 -15.55 19.29
N SER A 57 -16.88 -14.74 19.73
CA SER A 57 -18.00 -14.36 18.88
C SER A 57 -17.50 -13.56 17.65
N LYS A 58 -18.26 -13.54 16.58
CA LYS A 58 -17.93 -12.74 15.40
C LYS A 58 -17.72 -11.26 15.72
N THR A 59 -18.48 -10.71 16.67
CA THR A 59 -18.34 -9.33 17.10
C THR A 59 -17.02 -9.10 17.82
N GLU A 60 -16.67 -9.94 18.78
CA GLU A 60 -15.39 -9.84 19.50
C GLU A 60 -14.18 -9.99 18.55
N GLY A 61 -14.24 -10.95 17.62
CA GLY A 61 -13.19 -11.11 16.61
C GLY A 61 -13.02 -9.86 15.74
N ARG A 62 -14.11 -9.25 15.30
CA ARG A 62 -14.08 -7.98 14.54
C ARG A 62 -13.52 -6.82 15.38
N ASP A 63 -13.90 -6.72 16.64
CA ASP A 63 -13.40 -5.64 17.51
C ASP A 63 -11.92 -5.80 17.82
N ARG A 64 -11.42 -7.01 18.04
CA ARG A 64 -9.97 -7.30 18.17
C ARG A 64 -9.22 -6.95 16.88
N PHE A 65 -9.76 -7.36 15.75
CA PHE A 65 -9.16 -7.04 14.45
C PHE A 65 -9.14 -5.54 14.19
N ARG A 66 -10.23 -4.82 14.52
CA ARG A 66 -10.31 -3.37 14.45
C ARG A 66 -9.25 -2.70 15.30
N ALA A 67 -9.11 -3.09 16.56
CA ALA A 67 -8.09 -2.56 17.46
C ALA A 67 -6.67 -2.79 16.88
N MET A 68 -6.43 -3.95 16.29
CA MET A 68 -5.16 -4.28 15.64
C MET A 68 -4.89 -3.36 14.43
N LEU A 69 -5.87 -3.12 13.56
CA LEU A 69 -5.73 -2.19 12.43
C LEU A 69 -5.45 -0.76 12.93
N GLN A 70 -6.20 -0.26 13.90
CA GLN A 70 -5.99 1.07 14.48
C GLN A 70 -4.58 1.25 15.04
N GLN A 71 -4.03 0.20 15.63
CA GLN A 71 -2.69 0.25 16.25
C GLN A 71 -1.55 0.12 15.25
N ASN A 72 -1.77 -0.53 14.11
CA ASN A 72 -0.70 -0.96 13.21
C ASN A 72 -0.79 -0.34 11.80
N VAL A 73 -1.81 0.45 11.51
CA VAL A 73 -1.99 1.14 10.22
C VAL A 73 -1.86 2.65 10.39
N ALA A 74 -1.16 3.31 9.48
CA ALA A 74 -0.97 4.76 9.47
C ALA A 74 -2.21 5.47 8.90
N LEU A 75 -3.36 5.36 9.60
CA LEU A 75 -4.65 5.83 9.11
C LEU A 75 -4.67 7.32 8.76
N ASP A 76 -3.98 8.16 9.55
CA ASP A 76 -3.90 9.60 9.29
C ASP A 76 -3.15 9.90 7.99
N ASP A 77 -2.01 9.23 7.74
CA ASP A 77 -1.24 9.44 6.51
C ASP A 77 -2.00 8.92 5.29
N ILE A 78 -2.64 7.77 5.43
CA ILE A 78 -3.50 7.22 4.37
C ILE A 78 -4.62 8.22 4.09
N GLY A 79 -5.32 8.69 5.12
CA GLY A 79 -6.41 9.64 4.99
C GLY A 79 -5.99 10.94 4.29
N ASN A 80 -4.88 11.52 4.69
CA ASN A 80 -4.32 12.72 4.06
C ASN A 80 -3.98 12.49 2.58
N ARG A 81 -3.47 11.31 2.23
CA ARG A 81 -3.16 10.93 0.85
C ARG A 81 -4.42 10.82 0.00
N LEU A 82 -5.48 10.20 0.51
CA LEU A 82 -6.72 9.98 -0.22
C LEU A 82 -7.40 11.27 -0.68
N ILE A 83 -7.22 12.37 0.04
CA ILE A 83 -7.82 13.69 -0.27
C ILE A 83 -6.79 14.76 -0.62
N ARG A 84 -5.54 14.38 -0.91
CA ARG A 84 -4.43 15.36 -1.10
C ARG A 84 -4.75 16.45 -2.11
N ARG A 85 -5.50 16.12 -3.18
CA ARG A 85 -5.88 17.08 -4.24
C ARG A 85 -6.90 18.12 -3.76
N HIS A 86 -7.64 17.81 -2.71
CA HIS A 86 -8.69 18.67 -2.16
C HIS A 86 -8.28 19.35 -0.85
N ARG A 87 -7.14 18.95 -0.26
CA ARG A 87 -6.71 19.39 1.07
C ARG A 87 -6.60 20.91 1.19
N ALA A 88 -6.20 21.61 0.13
CA ALA A 88 -6.05 23.07 0.12
C ALA A 88 -7.37 23.83 -0.06
N THR A 89 -8.43 23.15 -0.52
CA THR A 89 -9.71 23.78 -0.86
C THR A 89 -10.83 23.51 0.17
N ILE A 90 -10.63 22.55 1.07
CA ILE A 90 -11.60 22.20 2.10
C ILE A 90 -11.40 23.02 3.37
N THR A 91 -12.48 23.30 4.07
CA THR A 91 -12.47 24.01 5.36
C THR A 91 -11.90 23.13 6.48
N PRO A 92 -11.43 23.72 7.60
CA PRO A 92 -11.04 22.96 8.79
C PRO A 92 -12.17 22.07 9.33
N ALA A 93 -13.41 22.53 9.28
CA ALA A 93 -14.58 21.77 9.73
C ALA A 93 -14.84 20.53 8.86
N GLN A 94 -14.74 20.66 7.53
CA GLN A 94 -14.84 19.55 6.59
C GLN A 94 -13.73 18.53 6.80
N TYR A 95 -12.52 19.01 7.00
CA TYR A 95 -11.37 18.13 7.28
C TYR A 95 -11.55 17.35 8.59
N ALA A 96 -11.95 18.02 9.67
CA ALA A 96 -12.24 17.37 10.95
C ALA A 96 -13.34 16.30 10.82
N ALA A 97 -14.43 16.62 10.12
CA ALA A 97 -15.51 15.68 9.88
C ALA A 97 -15.09 14.46 9.05
N TYR A 98 -14.22 14.66 8.05
CA TYR A 98 -13.60 13.60 7.27
C TYR A 98 -12.70 12.70 8.13
N GLN A 99 -11.78 13.29 8.90
CA GLN A 99 -10.88 12.55 9.78
C GLN A 99 -11.63 11.71 10.82
N ALA A 100 -12.75 12.21 11.32
CA ALA A 100 -13.59 11.46 12.26
C ALA A 100 -14.31 10.26 11.61
N ALA A 101 -14.66 10.35 10.32
CA ALA A 101 -15.43 9.30 9.65
C ALA A 101 -14.57 8.25 8.93
N LEU A 102 -13.37 8.63 8.43
CA LEU A 102 -12.54 7.78 7.59
C LEU A 102 -12.02 6.52 8.29
N PRO A 103 -11.46 6.58 9.52
CA PRO A 103 -10.90 5.38 10.17
C PRO A 103 -11.91 4.25 10.26
N GLU A 104 -13.13 4.56 10.70
CA GLU A 104 -14.22 3.59 10.80
C GLU A 104 -14.62 3.02 9.43
N PHE A 105 -14.66 3.86 8.39
CA PHE A 105 -14.94 3.43 7.02
C PHE A 105 -13.88 2.43 6.52
N VAL A 106 -12.60 2.75 6.70
CA VAL A 106 -11.49 1.86 6.30
C VAL A 106 -11.58 0.53 7.06
N LEU A 107 -11.79 0.59 8.37
CA LEU A 107 -11.89 -0.62 9.19
C LEU A 107 -13.07 -1.52 8.76
N ASN A 108 -14.23 -0.93 8.49
CA ASN A 108 -15.41 -1.67 8.06
C ASN A 108 -15.22 -2.30 6.67
N ALA A 109 -14.57 -1.59 5.74
CA ALA A 109 -14.34 -2.08 4.38
C ALA A 109 -13.51 -3.38 4.34
N TYR A 110 -12.63 -3.57 5.32
CA TYR A 110 -11.73 -4.72 5.36
C TYR A 110 -12.16 -5.79 6.37
N SER A 111 -12.78 -5.44 7.51
CA SER A 111 -13.10 -6.39 8.58
C SER A 111 -14.09 -7.48 8.16
N ASP A 112 -15.07 -7.17 7.32
CA ASP A 112 -16.11 -8.13 6.93
C ASP A 112 -15.60 -9.21 5.98
N ARG A 113 -14.57 -8.91 5.18
CA ARG A 113 -13.99 -9.86 4.21
C ARG A 113 -12.90 -10.74 4.79
N LEU A 114 -12.39 -10.41 5.96
CA LEU A 114 -11.23 -11.11 6.52
C LEU A 114 -11.57 -12.48 7.09
N TYR A 115 -12.82 -12.70 7.51
CA TYR A 115 -13.24 -14.05 7.93
C TYR A 115 -13.09 -15.10 6.83
N ASP A 116 -13.15 -14.67 5.56
CA ASP A 116 -12.87 -15.53 4.42
C ASP A 116 -11.41 -16.02 4.37
N TYR A 117 -10.52 -15.39 5.15
CA TYR A 117 -9.09 -15.71 5.22
C TYR A 117 -8.68 -16.41 6.52
N SER A 118 -9.63 -16.97 7.26
CA SER A 118 -9.34 -17.68 8.51
C SER A 118 -8.41 -18.89 8.33
N ASP A 119 -8.45 -19.54 7.16
CA ASP A 119 -7.61 -20.68 6.76
C ASP A 119 -6.31 -20.27 6.03
N ALA A 120 -6.08 -18.96 5.88
CA ALA A 120 -4.94 -18.46 5.13
C ALA A 120 -3.61 -18.65 5.86
N THR A 121 -2.55 -18.78 5.06
CA THR A 121 -1.14 -18.72 5.51
C THR A 121 -0.43 -17.62 4.73
N LEU A 122 0.56 -16.96 5.36
CA LEU A 122 1.37 -15.93 4.75
C LEU A 122 2.82 -16.38 4.70
N LYS A 123 3.46 -16.21 3.55
CA LYS A 123 4.89 -16.39 3.35
C LYS A 123 5.51 -15.10 2.86
N THR A 124 6.54 -14.60 3.53
CA THR A 124 7.33 -13.48 3.03
C THR A 124 8.24 -13.94 1.91
N LEU A 125 8.21 -13.20 0.80
CA LEU A 125 8.99 -13.46 -0.40
C LEU A 125 10.25 -12.61 -0.45
N ARG A 126 10.11 -11.29 -0.20
CA ARG A 126 11.17 -10.31 -0.35
C ARG A 126 10.93 -9.09 0.52
N THR A 127 12.00 -8.45 0.95
CA THR A 127 11.99 -7.16 1.64
C THR A 127 12.89 -6.19 0.87
N THR A 128 12.44 -4.96 0.66
CA THR A 128 13.16 -3.96 -0.14
C THR A 128 13.00 -2.58 0.49
N GLY A 129 14.09 -1.85 0.69
CA GLY A 129 14.07 -0.47 1.13
C GLY A 129 13.59 0.47 0.02
N ARG A 130 12.78 1.47 0.38
CA ARG A 130 12.25 2.46 -0.56
C ARG A 130 12.00 3.80 0.13
N GLY A 131 12.89 4.77 -0.08
CA GLY A 131 12.64 6.16 0.34
C GLY A 131 12.29 6.31 1.83
N GLY A 132 13.04 5.68 2.74
CA GLY A 132 12.78 5.69 4.18
C GLY A 132 11.65 4.75 4.64
N MET A 133 11.06 4.01 3.72
CA MET A 133 10.07 2.96 3.99
C MET A 133 10.61 1.59 3.59
N THR A 134 9.94 0.54 4.00
CA THR A 134 10.27 -0.84 3.62
C THR A 134 9.05 -1.48 2.95
N ASP A 135 9.25 -1.99 1.74
CA ASP A 135 8.28 -2.83 1.05
C ASP A 135 8.53 -4.30 1.41
N VAL A 136 7.54 -4.95 2.00
CA VAL A 136 7.56 -6.38 2.34
C VAL A 136 6.61 -7.12 1.40
N ALA A 137 7.17 -7.85 0.45
CA ALA A 137 6.40 -8.68 -0.48
C ALA A 137 6.06 -10.01 0.17
N THR A 138 4.80 -10.41 0.10
CA THR A 138 4.26 -11.63 0.71
C THR A 138 3.37 -12.37 -0.26
N ARG A 139 3.19 -13.66 -0.03
CA ARG A 139 2.20 -14.50 -0.68
C ARG A 139 1.25 -15.06 0.36
N VAL A 140 -0.04 -14.85 0.15
CA VAL A 140 -1.12 -15.41 0.95
C VAL A 140 -1.69 -16.60 0.20
N THR A 141 -1.76 -17.74 0.85
CA THR A 141 -2.28 -19.00 0.28
C THR A 141 -3.47 -19.47 1.09
N ARG A 142 -4.50 -19.95 0.43
CA ARG A 142 -5.69 -20.57 1.03
C ARG A 142 -5.97 -21.89 0.34
N PRO A 143 -6.42 -22.94 1.04
CA PRO A 143 -6.81 -24.21 0.43
C PRO A 143 -7.85 -24.00 -0.67
N GLY A 144 -7.63 -24.61 -1.83
CA GLY A 144 -8.56 -24.53 -2.95
C GLY A 144 -8.65 -23.19 -3.68
N ASN A 145 -7.83 -22.20 -3.32
CA ASN A 145 -7.84 -20.88 -3.95
C ASN A 145 -6.49 -20.57 -4.61
N GLN A 146 -6.50 -19.67 -5.61
CA GLN A 146 -5.26 -19.18 -6.19
C GLN A 146 -4.50 -18.33 -5.14
N PRO A 147 -3.17 -18.44 -5.07
CA PRO A 147 -2.36 -17.59 -4.19
C PRO A 147 -2.53 -16.11 -4.54
N VAL A 148 -2.50 -15.26 -3.53
CA VAL A 148 -2.58 -13.80 -3.66
C VAL A 148 -1.27 -13.18 -3.23
N ASP A 149 -0.62 -12.44 -4.12
CA ASP A 149 0.59 -11.68 -3.79
C ASP A 149 0.20 -10.30 -3.25
N ALA A 150 0.88 -9.89 -2.18
CA ALA A 150 0.68 -8.58 -1.57
C ALA A 150 2.03 -7.92 -1.25
N VAL A 151 2.09 -6.60 -1.38
CA VAL A 151 3.23 -5.78 -0.97
C VAL A 151 2.77 -4.81 0.11
N TRP A 152 3.33 -4.98 1.30
CA TRP A 152 3.09 -4.14 2.46
C TRP A 152 4.14 -3.03 2.50
N GLN A 153 3.74 -1.79 2.31
CA GLN A 153 4.63 -0.67 2.52
C GLN A 153 4.59 -0.28 3.99
N VAL A 154 5.72 -0.41 4.66
CA VAL A 154 5.88 -0.19 6.10
C VAL A 154 6.74 1.03 6.33
N LYS A 155 6.33 1.89 7.25
CA LYS A 155 7.11 3.05 7.72
C LYS A 155 7.35 2.99 9.22
N LYS A 156 8.34 3.70 9.71
CA LYS A 156 8.50 4.01 11.14
C LYS A 156 7.77 5.31 11.48
N SER A 157 7.02 5.31 12.58
CA SER A 157 6.47 6.51 13.17
C SER A 157 7.55 7.30 13.91
N PRO A 158 7.30 8.57 14.30
CA PRO A 158 8.22 9.33 15.15
C PRO A 158 8.55 8.62 16.48
N ALA A 159 7.64 7.79 17.00
CA ALA A 159 7.86 6.95 18.17
C ALA A 159 8.60 5.63 17.87
N ASN A 160 9.24 5.53 16.70
CA ASN A 160 9.99 4.35 16.22
C ASN A 160 9.13 3.05 16.14
N LYS A 161 7.81 3.18 16.02
CA LYS A 161 6.88 2.07 15.85
C LYS A 161 6.63 1.83 14.35
N PHE A 162 6.62 0.58 13.91
CA PHE A 162 6.24 0.24 12.55
C PHE A 162 4.73 0.40 12.34
N LEU A 163 4.37 0.95 11.18
CA LEU A 163 2.98 1.11 10.74
C LEU A 163 2.88 0.73 9.26
N VAL A 164 1.81 0.04 8.90
CA VAL A 164 1.45 -0.18 7.49
C VAL A 164 0.97 1.15 6.90
N ASN A 165 1.67 1.64 5.89
CA ASN A 165 1.38 2.91 5.22
C ASN A 165 0.64 2.73 3.89
N ASN A 166 0.78 1.58 3.26
CA ASN A 166 0.06 1.20 2.04
C ASN A 166 0.05 -0.30 1.84
N LEU A 167 -0.89 -0.78 1.04
CA LEU A 167 -0.99 -2.18 0.65
C LEU A 167 -1.29 -2.27 -0.86
N THR A 168 -0.49 -3.09 -1.55
CA THR A 168 -0.75 -3.47 -2.94
C THR A 168 -1.13 -4.95 -2.95
N VAL A 169 -2.25 -5.31 -3.55
CA VAL A 169 -2.76 -6.68 -3.63
C VAL A 169 -2.95 -7.05 -5.08
N SER A 170 -2.34 -8.14 -5.53
CA SER A 170 -2.39 -8.60 -6.93
C SER A 170 -2.04 -7.47 -7.92
N GLY A 171 -1.05 -6.63 -7.59
CA GLY A 171 -0.63 -5.50 -8.41
C GLY A 171 -1.47 -4.23 -8.27
N ILE A 172 -2.61 -4.28 -7.58
CA ILE A 172 -3.51 -3.13 -7.37
C ILE A 172 -3.10 -2.39 -6.08
N ASN A 173 -2.70 -1.15 -6.21
CA ASN A 173 -2.38 -0.28 -5.07
C ASN A 173 -3.68 0.28 -4.47
N LEU A 174 -4.01 -0.19 -3.26
CA LEU A 174 -5.31 0.14 -2.63
C LEU A 174 -5.47 1.63 -2.34
N SER A 175 -4.41 2.31 -1.89
CA SER A 175 -4.50 3.76 -1.63
C SER A 175 -4.69 4.57 -2.91
N LEU A 176 -4.01 4.22 -4.02
CA LEU A 176 -4.18 4.92 -5.29
C LEU A 176 -5.59 4.72 -5.87
N THR A 177 -6.11 3.50 -5.79
CA THR A 177 -7.48 3.20 -6.24
C THR A 177 -8.48 4.00 -5.42
N GLN A 178 -8.38 3.96 -4.09
CA GLN A 178 -9.29 4.69 -3.22
C GLN A 178 -9.16 6.23 -3.37
N GLU A 179 -7.94 6.75 -3.61
CA GLU A 179 -7.74 8.17 -3.94
C GLU A 179 -8.48 8.57 -5.22
N ALA A 180 -8.38 7.73 -6.26
CA ALA A 180 -9.06 7.98 -7.53
C ALA A 180 -10.59 7.98 -7.35
N ASP A 181 -11.14 7.01 -6.60
CA ASP A 181 -12.56 6.91 -6.30
C ASP A 181 -13.06 8.13 -5.50
N PHE A 182 -12.34 8.53 -4.46
CA PHE A 182 -12.69 9.70 -3.66
C PHE A 182 -12.62 10.98 -4.48
N ASN A 183 -11.57 11.14 -5.31
CA ASN A 183 -11.44 12.30 -6.19
C ASN A 183 -12.61 12.40 -7.17
N ALA A 184 -12.96 11.31 -7.86
CA ALA A 184 -14.10 11.27 -8.77
C ALA A 184 -15.42 11.58 -8.04
N TYR A 185 -15.61 11.03 -6.85
CA TYR A 185 -16.81 11.29 -6.05
C TYR A 185 -16.92 12.74 -5.62
N ILE A 186 -15.81 13.34 -5.13
CA ILE A 186 -15.77 14.75 -4.70
C ILE A 186 -16.02 15.69 -5.87
N GLN A 187 -15.41 15.42 -7.04
CA GLN A 187 -15.62 16.23 -8.24
C GLN A 187 -17.09 16.26 -8.68
N LYS A 188 -17.79 15.14 -8.54
CA LYS A 188 -19.20 15.01 -8.92
C LYS A 188 -20.16 15.57 -7.88
N ASN A 189 -19.92 15.38 -6.60
CA ASN A 189 -20.90 15.55 -5.53
C ASN A 189 -20.46 16.55 -4.46
N GLY A 190 -19.21 17.00 -4.46
CA GLY A 190 -18.62 17.86 -3.43
C GLY A 190 -18.07 17.10 -2.24
N PHE A 191 -17.26 17.79 -1.42
CA PHE A 191 -16.55 17.18 -0.29
C PHE A 191 -17.50 16.78 0.85
N ASP A 192 -18.53 17.58 1.15
CA ASP A 192 -19.51 17.27 2.19
C ASP A 192 -20.31 16.00 1.87
N ALA A 193 -20.57 15.77 0.58
CA ALA A 193 -21.20 14.52 0.15
C ALA A 193 -20.30 13.31 0.39
N LEU A 194 -18.96 13.42 0.22
CA LEU A 194 -18.04 12.35 0.61
C LEU A 194 -18.13 12.07 2.10
N VAL A 195 -18.08 13.09 2.94
CA VAL A 195 -18.20 12.90 4.42
C VAL A 195 -19.54 12.23 4.79
N THR A 196 -20.63 12.63 4.16
CA THR A 196 -21.95 12.02 4.34
C THR A 196 -21.97 10.56 3.90
N PHE A 197 -21.34 10.25 2.77
CA PHE A 197 -21.18 8.87 2.28
C PHE A 197 -20.44 7.99 3.30
N LEU A 198 -19.30 8.46 3.81
CA LEU A 198 -18.50 7.72 4.80
C LEU A 198 -19.33 7.44 6.08
N LYS A 199 -20.01 8.45 6.61
CA LYS A 199 -20.87 8.32 7.81
C LYS A 199 -22.01 7.33 7.57
N THR A 200 -22.65 7.39 6.41
CA THR A 200 -23.76 6.50 6.05
C THR A 200 -23.28 5.05 5.91
N ALA A 201 -22.11 4.82 5.29
CA ALA A 201 -21.49 3.51 5.18
C ALA A 201 -21.17 2.93 6.57
N ASN A 202 -20.63 3.75 7.47
CA ASN A 202 -20.35 3.37 8.86
C ASN A 202 -21.60 2.97 9.61
N GLY A 203 -22.68 3.74 9.46
CA GLY A 203 -23.99 3.44 10.09
C GLY A 203 -24.59 2.13 9.58
N LYS A 204 -24.52 1.84 8.28
CA LYS A 204 -24.98 0.57 7.70
C LYS A 204 -24.22 -0.61 8.25
N SER A 205 -22.90 -0.52 8.33
CA SER A 205 -22.05 -1.58 8.91
C SER A 205 -22.35 -1.79 10.40
N ALA A 206 -22.58 -0.72 11.17
CA ALA A 206 -22.98 -0.82 12.58
C ALA A 206 -24.33 -1.54 12.73
N THR A 207 -25.34 -1.19 11.91
CA THR A 207 -26.65 -1.83 11.93
C THR A 207 -26.60 -3.30 11.53
N ALA A 208 -25.79 -3.65 10.54
CA ALA A 208 -25.59 -5.05 10.14
C ALA A 208 -24.96 -5.88 11.27
N ARG A 209 -24.01 -5.28 12.01
CA ARG A 209 -23.39 -5.92 13.19
C ARG A 209 -24.38 -6.16 14.34
N ALA A 210 -25.29 -5.22 14.58
CA ALA A 210 -26.29 -5.35 15.65
C ALA A 210 -27.33 -6.44 15.37
N LYS A 211 -27.45 -6.91 14.12
CA LYS A 211 -28.41 -7.96 13.69
C LYS A 211 -27.78 -9.34 13.53
N ALA A 212 -26.44 -9.46 13.61
CA ALA A 212 -25.68 -10.70 13.41
C ALA A 212 -25.26 -11.35 14.71
#